data_044b7b4f852524f17a684ed6bf7af220
#
_entry.id   044b7b4f852524f17a684ed6bf7af220
#
_cell.length_a   1.000
_cell.length_b   1.000
_cell.length_c   1.000
_cell.angle_alpha   90.00
_cell.angle_beta   90.00
_cell.angle_gamma   90.00
#
_symmetry.space_group_name_H-M   'P 1'
#
loop_
_entity.id
_entity.type
_entity.pdbx_description
1 polymer ?
#
loop_
_entity_poly.entity_id
_entity_poly.type
_entity_poly.pdbx_seq_one_letter_code
_entity_poly.pdbx_strand_id
1 'polypeptide(L)'
;MGPAGHLAFGFTAKQFTSDSPVFVLLVAAYLIDLLHFSLIVIGFDEAIASFWAHSLLMALFWSVLTMILTFLFTKKHSMSLILGLVVFSHWILDFLVWNNLPVGFNNTLKVGLGFYNMLGIDPSNIQFNTPLVVAALLETGLLVIGLFIFFRVRRKPRAVS
;
A
#
# COMPACT_ATOMS: atom_id res chain seq x y z
N MET A 1 -6.35 1.35 4.68
CA MET A 1 -7.11 0.21 4.11
C MET A 1 -6.69 -1.03 4.87
N GLY A 2 -7.47 -2.11 4.82
CA GLY A 2 -6.99 -3.36 5.42
C GLY A 2 -5.99 -4.09 4.49
N PRO A 3 -5.39 -5.17 4.99
CA PRO A 3 -4.27 -5.83 4.34
C PRO A 3 -4.55 -6.37 2.94
N ALA A 4 -5.74 -6.83 2.67
CA ALA A 4 -6.07 -7.47 1.40
C ALA A 4 -6.05 -6.51 0.21
N GLY A 5 -6.48 -5.25 0.42
CA GLY A 5 -6.47 -4.23 -0.62
C GLY A 5 -5.05 -3.86 -1.07
N HIS A 6 -4.11 -3.71 -0.14
CA HIS A 6 -2.70 -3.41 -0.47
C HIS A 6 -2.05 -4.57 -1.23
N LEU A 7 -2.29 -5.82 -0.83
CA LEU A 7 -1.79 -7.01 -1.55
C LEU A 7 -2.31 -7.08 -2.99
N ALA A 8 -3.56 -6.69 -3.24
CA ALA A 8 -4.14 -6.69 -4.57
C ALA A 8 -3.30 -5.85 -5.56
N PHE A 9 -2.82 -4.69 -5.13
CA PHE A 9 -1.95 -3.83 -5.94
C PHE A 9 -0.58 -4.45 -6.17
N GLY A 10 0.01 -5.10 -5.17
CA GLY A 10 1.27 -5.85 -5.33
C GLY A 10 1.15 -6.95 -6.38
N PHE A 11 0.06 -7.74 -6.36
CA PHE A 11 -0.20 -8.77 -7.38
C PHE A 11 -0.45 -8.16 -8.76
N THR A 12 -1.24 -7.10 -8.85
CA THR A 12 -1.56 -6.42 -10.10
C THR A 12 -0.31 -5.81 -10.74
N ALA A 13 0.61 -5.25 -9.94
CA ALA A 13 1.84 -4.64 -10.43
C ALA A 13 2.74 -5.64 -11.19
N LYS A 14 2.58 -6.95 -10.97
CA LYS A 14 3.33 -8.00 -11.68
C LYS A 14 3.13 -7.95 -13.20
N GLN A 15 2.02 -7.44 -13.70
CA GLN A 15 1.80 -7.29 -15.15
C GLN A 15 2.73 -6.28 -15.81
N PHE A 16 3.24 -5.31 -15.06
CA PHE A 16 4.10 -4.24 -15.56
C PHE A 16 5.60 -4.54 -15.37
N THR A 17 5.96 -5.56 -14.59
CA THR A 17 7.34 -5.97 -14.36
C THR A 17 7.49 -7.49 -14.30
N SER A 18 7.82 -8.08 -15.46
CA SER A 18 8.04 -9.54 -15.58
C SER A 18 9.22 -10.01 -14.73
N ASP A 19 10.23 -9.18 -14.58
CA ASP A 19 11.52 -9.51 -13.96
C ASP A 19 11.50 -9.42 -12.44
N SER A 20 10.58 -8.63 -11.86
CA SER A 20 10.50 -8.50 -10.41
C SER A 20 9.86 -9.74 -9.78
N PRO A 21 10.48 -10.38 -8.78
CA PRO A 21 9.81 -11.42 -8.00
C PRO A 21 8.53 -10.87 -7.37
N VAL A 22 7.45 -11.65 -7.36
CA VAL A 22 6.18 -11.21 -6.78
C VAL A 22 6.33 -10.85 -5.30
N PHE A 23 7.18 -11.57 -4.58
CA PHE A 23 7.47 -11.28 -3.17
C PHE A 23 7.95 -9.84 -2.97
N VAL A 24 8.83 -9.33 -3.83
CA VAL A 24 9.34 -7.95 -3.75
C VAL A 24 8.21 -6.93 -3.96
N LEU A 25 7.28 -7.21 -4.86
CA LEU A 25 6.09 -6.35 -5.08
C LEU A 25 5.15 -6.36 -3.87
N LEU A 26 4.97 -7.52 -3.23
CA LEU A 26 4.15 -7.62 -2.03
C LEU A 26 4.79 -6.91 -0.84
N VAL A 27 6.11 -7.04 -0.66
CA VAL A 27 6.86 -6.28 0.36
C VAL A 27 6.76 -4.78 0.09
N ALA A 28 6.90 -4.34 -1.16
CA ALA A 28 6.73 -2.93 -1.52
C ALA A 28 5.32 -2.41 -1.24
N ALA A 29 4.28 -3.21 -1.50
CA ALA A 29 2.90 -2.84 -1.21
C ALA A 29 2.63 -2.69 0.29
N TYR A 30 3.38 -3.40 1.13
CA TYR A 30 3.27 -3.40 2.60
C TYR A 30 4.32 -2.54 3.30
N LEU A 31 5.23 -1.91 2.57
CA LEU A 31 6.39 -1.23 3.16
C LEU A 31 5.98 -0.19 4.21
N ILE A 32 4.94 0.58 3.94
CA ILE A 32 4.45 1.63 4.84
C ILE A 32 3.94 1.03 6.16
N ASP A 33 3.14 -0.04 6.09
CA ASP A 33 2.68 -0.76 7.29
C ASP A 33 3.83 -1.40 8.05
N LEU A 34 4.79 -2.02 7.35
CA LEU A 34 5.97 -2.62 7.99
C LEU A 34 6.78 -1.56 8.75
N LEU A 35 6.93 -0.36 8.19
CA LEU A 35 7.58 0.75 8.85
C LEU A 35 6.79 1.21 10.07
N HIS A 36 5.47 1.38 9.94
CA HIS A 36 4.59 1.76 11.04
C HIS A 36 4.70 0.80 12.23
N PHE A 37 4.49 -0.50 11.98
CA PHE A 37 4.59 -1.51 13.03
C PHE A 37 6.00 -1.62 13.63
N SER A 38 7.04 -1.45 12.80
CA SER A 38 8.42 -1.45 13.31
C SER A 38 8.66 -0.30 14.28
N LEU A 39 8.15 0.90 14.00
CA LEU A 39 8.27 2.06 14.88
C LEU A 39 7.53 1.83 16.21
N ILE A 40 6.31 1.26 16.17
CA ILE A 40 5.56 0.90 17.37
C ILE A 40 6.34 -0.12 18.22
N VAL A 41 6.88 -1.17 17.61
CA VAL A 41 7.67 -2.21 18.31
C VAL A 41 8.93 -1.64 18.97
N ILE A 42 9.56 -0.63 18.36
CA ILE A 42 10.74 0.06 18.92
C ILE A 42 10.35 1.00 20.07
N GLY A 43 9.05 1.30 20.25
CA GLY A 43 8.53 2.11 21.37
C GLY A 43 8.17 3.54 21.01
N PHE A 44 8.05 3.89 19.75
CA PHE A 44 7.46 5.17 19.35
C PHE A 44 5.95 5.16 19.58
N ASP A 45 5.40 6.32 19.94
CA ASP A 45 3.95 6.46 20.07
C ASP A 45 3.25 6.40 18.69
N GLU A 46 1.95 6.12 18.71
CA GLU A 46 1.11 5.97 17.52
C GLU A 46 1.13 7.21 16.61
N ALA A 47 1.17 8.41 17.19
CA ALA A 47 1.16 9.65 16.42
C ALA A 47 2.47 9.83 15.63
N ILE A 48 3.59 9.51 16.26
CA ILE A 48 4.92 9.56 15.62
C ILE A 48 5.02 8.46 14.58
N ALA A 49 4.64 7.23 14.90
CA ALA A 49 4.68 6.11 13.96
C ALA A 49 3.79 6.36 12.73
N SER A 50 2.57 6.84 12.94
CA SER A 50 1.64 7.21 11.87
C SER A 50 2.19 8.33 10.99
N PHE A 51 2.81 9.36 11.57
CA PHE A 51 3.44 10.42 10.79
C PHE A 51 4.56 9.89 9.89
N TRP A 52 5.53 9.14 10.47
CA TRP A 52 6.69 8.64 9.73
C TRP A 52 6.35 7.58 8.67
N ALA A 53 5.24 6.90 8.81
CA ALA A 53 4.79 5.90 7.85
C ALA A 53 3.71 6.45 6.89
N HIS A 54 2.58 6.95 7.41
CA HIS A 54 1.36 7.22 6.64
C HIS A 54 1.14 8.69 6.24
N SER A 55 2.04 9.65 6.62
CA SER A 55 1.88 11.00 6.09
C SER A 55 2.16 11.05 4.59
N LEU A 56 1.49 11.96 3.87
CA LEU A 56 1.74 12.16 2.43
C LEU A 56 3.23 12.43 2.15
N LEU A 57 3.84 13.29 2.97
CA LEU A 57 5.25 13.64 2.81
C LEU A 57 6.16 12.42 2.93
N MET A 58 5.91 11.57 3.95
CA MET A 58 6.73 10.37 4.17
C MET A 58 6.41 9.26 3.18
N ALA A 59 5.16 9.12 2.74
CA ALA A 59 4.81 8.18 1.67
C ALA A 59 5.54 8.51 0.36
N LEU A 60 5.63 9.80 0.01
CA LEU A 60 6.45 10.25 -1.13
C LEU A 60 7.94 9.98 -0.90
N PHE A 61 8.46 10.28 0.30
CA PHE A 61 9.86 10.01 0.64
C PHE A 61 10.20 8.51 0.49
N TRP A 62 9.42 7.61 1.08
CA TRP A 62 9.63 6.16 1.00
C TRP A 62 9.49 5.63 -0.43
N SER A 63 8.53 6.18 -1.20
CA SER A 63 8.37 5.86 -2.61
C SER A 63 9.62 6.22 -3.43
N VAL A 64 10.10 7.47 -3.31
CA VAL A 64 11.30 7.94 -4.02
C VAL A 64 12.55 7.18 -3.55
N LEU A 65 12.71 6.94 -2.26
CA LEU A 65 13.82 6.16 -1.73
C LEU A 65 13.81 4.73 -2.30
N THR A 66 12.64 4.08 -2.36
CA THR A 66 12.49 2.76 -2.99
C THR A 66 12.88 2.80 -4.47
N MET A 67 12.47 3.85 -5.22
CA MET A 67 12.88 4.03 -6.63
C MET A 67 14.40 4.14 -6.76
N ILE A 68 15.04 4.98 -5.95
CA ILE A 68 16.50 5.20 -5.98
C ILE A 68 17.23 3.90 -5.66
N LEU A 69 16.88 3.25 -4.54
CA LEU A 69 17.52 2.00 -4.12
C LEU A 69 17.35 0.91 -5.19
N THR A 70 16.14 0.70 -5.68
CA THR A 70 15.88 -0.28 -6.74
C THR A 70 16.72 0.01 -7.99
N PHE A 71 16.82 1.27 -8.40
CA PHE A 71 17.63 1.65 -9.56
C PHE A 71 19.12 1.40 -9.32
N LEU A 72 19.63 1.75 -8.15
CA LEU A 72 21.05 1.54 -7.82
C LEU A 72 21.45 0.07 -7.88
N PHE A 73 20.58 -0.85 -7.39
CA PHE A 73 20.85 -2.28 -7.36
C PHE A 73 20.57 -2.99 -8.69
N THR A 74 19.53 -2.58 -9.43
CA THR A 74 19.08 -3.33 -10.61
C THR A 74 19.45 -2.67 -11.94
N LYS A 75 19.72 -1.36 -11.94
CA LYS A 75 19.92 -0.49 -13.12
C LYS A 75 18.72 -0.49 -14.08
N LYS A 76 17.53 -0.94 -13.62
CA LYS A 76 16.30 -1.05 -14.43
C LYS A 76 15.31 0.06 -14.06
N HIS A 77 15.20 1.09 -14.90
CA HIS A 77 14.29 2.23 -14.69
C HIS A 77 12.81 1.80 -14.52
N SER A 78 12.33 0.90 -15.38
CA SER A 78 10.94 0.41 -15.33
C SER A 78 10.63 -0.27 -14.00
N MET A 79 11.50 -1.17 -13.53
CA MET A 79 11.32 -1.86 -12.25
C MET A 79 11.35 -0.88 -11.07
N SER A 80 12.28 0.07 -11.10
CA SER A 80 12.42 1.12 -10.09
C SER A 80 11.14 1.95 -9.98
N LEU A 81 10.65 2.45 -11.10
CA LEU A 81 9.41 3.25 -11.15
C LEU A 81 8.21 2.45 -10.62
N ILE A 82 8.05 1.20 -11.06
CA ILE A 82 6.92 0.37 -10.64
C ILE A 82 6.95 0.10 -9.13
N LEU A 83 8.12 -0.23 -8.55
CA LEU A 83 8.23 -0.46 -7.12
C LEU A 83 7.91 0.80 -6.31
N GLY A 84 8.41 1.96 -6.71
CA GLY A 84 8.05 3.22 -6.05
C GLY A 84 6.55 3.53 -6.14
N LEU A 85 5.94 3.31 -7.31
CA LEU A 85 4.48 3.49 -7.47
C LEU A 85 3.68 2.49 -6.64
N VAL A 86 4.16 1.26 -6.46
CA VAL A 86 3.54 0.27 -5.57
C VAL A 86 3.60 0.74 -4.11
N VAL A 87 4.74 1.27 -3.65
CA VAL A 87 4.83 1.86 -2.31
C VAL A 87 3.86 3.03 -2.17
N PHE A 88 3.81 3.94 -3.14
CA PHE A 88 2.92 5.10 -3.07
C PHE A 88 1.44 4.73 -3.15
N SER A 89 1.09 3.66 -3.86
CA SER A 89 -0.29 3.16 -3.94
C SER A 89 -0.88 2.80 -2.58
N HIS A 90 -0.05 2.42 -1.61
CA HIS A 90 -0.46 2.20 -0.23
C HIS A 90 -1.15 3.44 0.35
N TRP A 91 -0.47 4.60 0.26
CA TRP A 91 -1.01 5.86 0.75
C TRP A 91 -2.29 6.27 -0.01
N ILE A 92 -2.35 6.05 -1.34
CA ILE A 92 -3.55 6.34 -2.13
C ILE A 92 -4.74 5.51 -1.64
N LEU A 93 -4.54 4.23 -1.36
CA LEU A 93 -5.59 3.35 -0.87
C LEU A 93 -6.08 3.78 0.52
N ASP A 94 -5.16 4.16 1.40
CA ASP A 94 -5.51 4.70 2.71
C ASP A 94 -6.25 6.03 2.60
N PHE A 95 -5.84 6.91 1.68
CA PHE A 95 -6.54 8.17 1.39
C PHE A 95 -8.00 7.95 0.97
N LEU A 96 -8.28 6.88 0.22
CA LEU A 96 -9.66 6.57 -0.17
C LEU A 96 -10.52 6.15 1.03
N VAL A 97 -9.98 5.43 1.98
CA VAL A 97 -10.77 4.81 3.06
C VAL A 97 -10.77 5.60 4.36
N TRP A 98 -9.71 6.34 4.69
CA TRP A 98 -9.57 7.13 5.91
C TRP A 98 -9.70 8.63 5.62
N ASN A 99 -10.14 9.42 6.59
CA ASN A 99 -10.26 10.89 6.47
C ASN A 99 -9.28 11.65 7.38
N ASN A 100 -8.37 10.94 8.02
CA ASN A 100 -7.51 11.48 9.08
C ASN A 100 -6.01 11.28 8.82
N LEU A 101 -5.60 11.05 7.56
CA LEU A 101 -4.20 10.88 7.21
C LEU A 101 -3.42 12.19 7.35
N PRO A 102 -2.26 12.19 8.03
CA PRO A 102 -1.44 13.38 8.16
C PRO A 102 -0.82 13.78 6.79
N VAL A 103 -0.71 15.08 6.53
CA VAL A 103 -0.07 15.58 5.31
C VAL A 103 1.42 15.82 5.52
N GLY A 104 1.80 16.43 6.64
CA GLY A 104 3.17 16.84 6.93
C GLY A 104 3.49 16.88 8.42
N PHE A 105 4.59 17.54 8.78
CA PHE A 105 5.18 17.50 10.11
C PHE A 105 4.29 17.96 11.27
N ASN A 106 3.28 18.78 11.03
CA ASN A 106 2.53 19.41 12.12
C ASN A 106 1.25 18.68 12.51
N ASN A 107 0.91 17.53 11.92
CA ASN A 107 -0.31 16.74 12.17
C ASN A 107 -1.64 17.56 12.19
N THR A 108 -1.59 18.85 11.89
CA THR A 108 -2.74 19.77 11.92
C THR A 108 -3.61 19.60 10.69
N LEU A 109 -3.00 19.34 9.53
CA LEU A 109 -3.73 19.11 8.29
C LEU A 109 -3.88 17.61 8.06
N LYS A 110 -5.13 17.16 8.08
CA LYS A 110 -5.51 15.78 7.79
C LYS A 110 -6.33 15.73 6.52
N VAL A 111 -6.12 14.68 5.72
CA VAL A 111 -6.77 14.49 4.42
C VAL A 111 -7.26 13.05 4.27
N GLY A 112 -8.17 12.86 3.30
CA GLY A 112 -8.68 11.57 2.89
C GLY A 112 -10.18 11.63 2.61
N LEU A 113 -10.69 10.70 1.82
CA LEU A 113 -12.10 10.65 1.44
C LEU A 113 -12.98 10.02 2.52
N GLY A 114 -12.41 9.19 3.41
CA GLY A 114 -13.12 8.66 4.56
C GLY A 114 -14.21 7.64 4.23
N PHE A 115 -14.01 6.83 3.18
CA PHE A 115 -15.03 5.85 2.78
C PHE A 115 -15.41 4.88 3.93
N TYR A 116 -14.43 4.42 4.72
CA TYR A 116 -14.72 3.58 5.88
C TYR A 116 -15.41 4.34 7.00
N ASN A 117 -15.04 5.61 7.19
CA ASN A 117 -15.73 6.47 8.17
C ASN A 117 -17.21 6.69 7.79
N MET A 118 -17.52 6.84 6.47
CA MET A 118 -18.90 6.92 5.99
C MET A 118 -19.69 5.63 6.23
N LEU A 119 -19.02 4.46 6.24
CA LEU A 119 -19.62 3.19 6.61
C LEU A 119 -19.78 3.00 8.12
N GLY A 120 -19.30 3.95 8.95
CA GLY A 120 -19.35 3.85 10.42
C GLY A 120 -18.23 3.01 11.02
N ILE A 121 -17.12 2.81 10.30
CA ILE A 121 -15.92 2.15 10.81
C ILE A 121 -15.02 3.20 11.45
N ASP A 122 -14.80 3.08 12.75
CA ASP A 122 -13.86 3.90 13.50
C ASP A 122 -12.53 3.15 13.64
N PRO A 123 -11.41 3.69 13.13
CA PRO A 123 -10.10 3.04 13.26
C PRO A 123 -9.64 2.89 14.70
N SER A 124 -10.11 3.75 15.62
CA SER A 124 -9.77 3.67 17.05
C SER A 124 -10.59 2.62 17.82
N ASN A 125 -11.70 2.17 17.23
CA ASN A 125 -12.62 1.21 17.87
C ASN A 125 -13.24 0.27 16.84
N ILE A 126 -12.43 -0.62 16.29
CA ILE A 126 -12.89 -1.59 15.28
C ILE A 126 -13.71 -2.68 15.97
N GLN A 127 -15.01 -2.68 15.72
CA GLN A 127 -15.94 -3.69 16.21
C GLN A 127 -16.41 -4.59 15.08
N PHE A 128 -16.65 -5.88 15.40
CA PHE A 128 -17.23 -6.80 14.44
C PHE A 128 -18.71 -6.47 14.23
N ASN A 129 -18.99 -5.75 13.13
CA ASN A 129 -20.32 -5.27 12.76
C ASN A 129 -20.51 -5.34 11.25
N THR A 130 -21.72 -5.04 10.77
CA THR A 130 -22.05 -5.06 9.33
C THR A 130 -21.12 -4.19 8.47
N PRO A 131 -20.78 -2.93 8.85
CA PRO A 131 -19.81 -2.12 8.13
C PRO A 131 -18.45 -2.79 7.94
N LEU A 132 -17.91 -3.40 8.98
CA LEU A 132 -16.63 -4.11 8.90
C LEU A 132 -16.70 -5.31 7.95
N VAL A 133 -17.81 -6.05 7.96
CA VAL A 133 -18.03 -7.16 7.01
C VAL A 133 -18.06 -6.64 5.57
N VAL A 134 -18.75 -5.55 5.31
CA VAL A 134 -18.80 -4.91 3.98
C VAL A 134 -17.40 -4.49 3.53
N ALA A 135 -16.63 -3.83 4.40
CA ALA A 135 -15.26 -3.46 4.09
C ALA A 135 -14.38 -4.68 3.78
N ALA A 136 -14.47 -5.75 4.60
CA ALA A 136 -13.72 -6.99 4.37
C ALA A 136 -14.10 -7.67 3.05
N LEU A 137 -15.37 -7.66 2.66
CA LEU A 137 -15.82 -8.19 1.37
C LEU A 137 -15.28 -7.37 0.20
N LEU A 138 -15.29 -6.04 0.29
CA LEU A 138 -14.71 -5.16 -0.74
C LEU A 138 -13.22 -5.42 -0.91
N GLU A 139 -12.47 -5.50 0.18
CA GLU A 139 -11.03 -5.79 0.13
C GLU A 139 -10.72 -7.18 -0.40
N THR A 140 -11.51 -8.18 0.01
CA THR A 140 -11.37 -9.54 -0.52
C THR A 140 -11.68 -9.56 -2.03
N GLY A 141 -12.69 -8.83 -2.47
CA GLY A 141 -13.00 -8.66 -3.90
C GLY A 141 -11.82 -8.06 -4.67
N LEU A 142 -11.20 -7.00 -4.15
CA LEU A 142 -10.00 -6.41 -4.74
C LEU A 142 -8.85 -7.41 -4.80
N LEU A 143 -8.62 -8.17 -3.74
CA LEU A 143 -7.58 -9.20 -3.70
C LEU A 143 -7.83 -10.30 -4.75
N VAL A 144 -9.06 -10.76 -4.89
CA VAL A 144 -9.44 -11.75 -5.91
C VAL A 144 -9.18 -11.21 -7.31
N ILE A 145 -9.52 -9.95 -7.58
CA ILE A 145 -9.21 -9.29 -8.86
C ILE A 145 -7.70 -9.22 -9.09
N GLY A 146 -6.93 -8.80 -8.09
CA GLY A 146 -5.47 -8.74 -8.17
C GLY A 146 -4.84 -10.10 -8.46
N LEU A 147 -5.29 -11.15 -7.78
CA LEU A 147 -4.87 -12.52 -8.02
C LEU A 147 -5.27 -13.02 -9.42
N PHE A 148 -6.49 -12.71 -9.88
CA PHE A 148 -6.92 -13.08 -11.24
C PHE A 148 -6.01 -12.43 -12.30
N ILE A 149 -5.71 -11.14 -12.18
CA ILE A 149 -4.79 -10.44 -13.08
C ILE A 149 -3.41 -11.10 -13.04
N PHE A 150 -2.88 -11.38 -11.85
CA PHE A 150 -1.60 -12.03 -11.66
C PHE A 150 -1.51 -13.38 -12.37
N PHE A 151 -2.50 -14.27 -12.18
CA PHE A 151 -2.50 -15.59 -12.81
C PHE A 151 -2.70 -15.51 -14.32
N ARG A 152 -3.51 -14.57 -14.82
CA ARG A 152 -3.70 -14.33 -16.25
C ARG A 152 -2.39 -13.92 -16.94
N VAL A 153 -1.59 -13.07 -16.29
CA VAL A 153 -0.30 -12.62 -16.81
C VAL A 153 0.72 -13.77 -16.86
N ARG A 154 0.75 -14.61 -15.83
CA ARG A 154 1.66 -15.76 -15.78
C ARG A 154 1.40 -16.79 -16.88
N ARG A 155 0.17 -16.91 -17.37
CA ARG A 155 -0.22 -17.87 -18.41
C ARG A 155 0.12 -17.42 -19.82
N LYS A 156 0.49 -16.17 -20.04
CA LYS A 156 0.92 -15.72 -21.37
C LYS A 156 2.30 -16.28 -21.66
N PRO A 157 2.47 -17.08 -22.77
CA PRO A 157 3.80 -17.53 -23.18
C PRO A 157 4.69 -16.31 -23.42
N ARG A 158 5.92 -16.35 -22.89
CA ARG A 158 6.92 -15.33 -23.23
C ARG A 158 7.16 -15.42 -24.71
N ALA A 159 6.91 -14.35 -25.47
CA ALA A 159 7.37 -14.25 -26.85
C ALA A 159 8.89 -14.45 -26.82
N VAL A 160 9.36 -15.50 -27.48
CA VAL A 160 10.79 -15.78 -27.65
C VAL A 160 11.28 -14.70 -28.63
N SER A 161 12.00 -13.71 -28.09
CA SER A 161 12.70 -12.68 -28.86
C SER A 161 14.12 -13.13 -29.12
#